data_26818d4b86b6cd7a43bfa431d147eb80
#
_entry.id   26818d4b86b6cd7a43bfa431d147eb80
#
_cell.length_a   1.000
_cell.length_b   1.000
_cell.length_c   1.000
_cell.angle_alpha   90.00
_cell.angle_beta   90.00
_cell.angle_gamma   90.00
#
_symmetry.space_group_name_H-M   'P 1'
#
loop_
_entity.id
_entity.type
_entity.pdbx_description
1 polymer ?
#
loop_
_entity_poly.entity_id
_entity_poly.type
_entity_poly.pdbx_seq_one_letter_code
_entity_poly.pdbx_strand_id
1 'polypeptide(L)'
;MKRFTKLASVIVALATSITVPATAQADGPQGKDMVTFGDSFTANGGAPGGRGRVSPYPRPIRPCFNDNNNWAHQTARNLNMSLADYSCNGTSDWVNNYVDHALLSGEIGPDTKEVAFMYGGLQPSTYIDAALPDIPKASAYRGLLAHQFNKIRAKAPHARITMVNYVPMTVNDTLCAVNDGNKVIPVGFPGVTAYEDRFNAEIGHAARDLGVNFIDLHNQAKTHDPCQPDTSQRWAVAAQTPTAPSVMPMHPTDVGHTGMAGIITRELQG
;
A
#
# COMPACT_ATOMS: atom_id res chain seq x y z
N MET A 1 55.00 -58.36 -54.95
CA MET A 1 54.82 -58.02 -53.57
C MET A 1 55.07 -56.54 -53.40
N LYS A 2 53.96 -55.71 -53.31
CA LYS A 2 54.06 -54.26 -53.19
C LYS A 2 53.62 -53.90 -51.72
N ARG A 3 54.55 -53.28 -50.94
CA ARG A 3 54.30 -52.82 -49.58
C ARG A 3 53.67 -51.45 -49.70
N PHE A 4 52.45 -51.27 -49.11
CA PHE A 4 51.82 -49.99 -48.93
C PHE A 4 52.17 -49.41 -47.52
N THR A 5 52.87 -48.27 -47.55
CA THR A 5 53.19 -47.52 -46.35
C THR A 5 51.97 -46.58 -46.05
N LYS A 6 51.34 -46.75 -44.87
CA LYS A 6 50.27 -45.85 -44.43
C LYS A 6 50.89 -44.65 -43.71
N LEU A 7 50.73 -43.45 -44.24
CA LEU A 7 50.96 -42.19 -43.49
C LEU A 7 49.76 -41.92 -42.57
N ALA A 8 50.02 -41.82 -41.30
CA ALA A 8 49.07 -41.33 -40.37
C ALA A 8 49.22 -39.80 -40.17
N SER A 9 48.25 -39.03 -40.64
CA SER A 9 48.19 -37.57 -40.38
C SER A 9 47.62 -37.31 -39.02
N VAL A 10 48.43 -36.74 -38.14
CA VAL A 10 47.95 -36.23 -36.81
C VAL A 10 47.47 -34.80 -37.01
N ILE A 11 46.17 -34.60 -36.85
CA ILE A 11 45.56 -33.25 -36.80
C ILE A 11 45.56 -32.82 -35.32
N VAL A 12 46.41 -31.86 -34.99
CA VAL A 12 46.36 -31.17 -33.67
C VAL A 12 45.36 -30.04 -33.79
N ALA A 13 44.19 -30.22 -33.18
CA ALA A 13 43.22 -29.16 -33.01
C ALA A 13 43.59 -28.25 -31.83
N LEU A 14 44.09 -27.03 -32.13
CA LEU A 14 44.21 -25.97 -31.10
C LEU A 14 42.82 -25.44 -30.78
N ALA A 15 42.27 -25.80 -29.61
CA ALA A 15 41.09 -25.16 -29.07
C ALA A 15 41.52 -23.85 -28.37
N THR A 16 41.37 -22.73 -29.04
CA THR A 16 41.48 -21.39 -28.40
C THR A 16 40.18 -21.14 -27.66
N SER A 17 40.22 -21.27 -26.34
CA SER A 17 39.13 -20.85 -25.44
C SER A 17 39.09 -19.31 -25.44
N ILE A 18 38.12 -18.74 -26.15
CA ILE A 18 37.79 -17.31 -26.05
C ILE A 18 37.04 -17.14 -24.70
N THR A 19 37.75 -16.73 -23.68
CA THR A 19 37.12 -16.23 -22.45
C THR A 19 36.56 -14.84 -22.77
N VAL A 20 35.27 -14.77 -23.06
CA VAL A 20 34.54 -13.49 -23.06
C VAL A 20 34.50 -13.00 -21.62
N PRO A 21 35.07 -11.85 -21.27
CA PRO A 21 34.88 -11.30 -19.94
C PRO A 21 33.39 -11.05 -19.77
N ALA A 22 32.76 -11.68 -18.79
CA ALA A 22 31.44 -11.29 -18.35
C ALA A 22 31.58 -9.83 -17.87
N THR A 23 31.13 -8.88 -18.68
CA THR A 23 30.92 -7.53 -18.22
C THR A 23 29.88 -7.65 -17.10
N ALA A 24 30.32 -7.52 -15.84
CA ALA A 24 29.43 -7.28 -14.73
C ALA A 24 28.71 -5.97 -15.06
N GLN A 25 27.52 -6.10 -15.61
CA GLN A 25 26.59 -5.01 -15.76
C GLN A 25 26.33 -4.60 -14.32
N ALA A 26 26.69 -3.37 -13.95
CA ALA A 26 26.30 -2.82 -12.66
C ALA A 26 24.76 -2.81 -12.68
N ASP A 27 24.14 -3.77 -12.04
CA ASP A 27 22.71 -3.82 -11.88
C ASP A 27 22.32 -2.55 -11.16
N GLY A 28 21.51 -1.72 -11.81
CA GLY A 28 20.86 -0.58 -11.17
C GLY A 28 20.01 -1.07 -9.99
N PRO A 29 19.48 -0.17 -9.15
CA PRO A 29 18.67 -0.55 -7.99
C PRO A 29 17.62 -1.60 -8.37
N GLN A 30 17.66 -2.76 -7.70
CA GLN A 30 16.72 -3.84 -7.94
C GLN A 30 15.53 -3.68 -6.99
N GLY A 31 14.51 -2.97 -7.45
CA GLY A 31 13.32 -2.63 -6.70
C GLY A 31 13.19 -1.13 -6.44
N LYS A 32 12.03 -0.71 -6.00
CA LYS A 32 11.78 0.63 -5.45
C LYS A 32 12.13 0.65 -3.99
N ASP A 33 12.60 1.80 -3.49
CA ASP A 33 12.88 1.95 -2.05
C ASP A 33 11.62 1.71 -1.22
N MET A 34 10.46 2.20 -1.68
CA MET A 34 9.16 2.05 -1.04
C MET A 34 8.13 1.51 -2.03
N VAL A 35 7.36 0.52 -1.60
CA VAL A 35 6.21 0.01 -2.34
C VAL A 35 4.99 0.09 -1.44
N THR A 36 3.89 0.66 -1.94
CA THR A 36 2.67 0.88 -1.15
C THR A 36 1.49 0.15 -1.77
N PHE A 37 0.75 -0.56 -0.94
CA PHE A 37 -0.51 -1.19 -1.27
C PHE A 37 -1.61 -0.59 -0.41
N GLY A 38 -2.72 -0.20 -1.02
CA GLY A 38 -3.82 0.41 -0.28
C GLY A 38 -5.08 0.55 -1.12
N ASP A 39 -6.19 0.75 -0.42
CA ASP A 39 -7.48 1.05 -1.02
C ASP A 39 -7.66 2.57 -1.28
N SER A 40 -8.89 3.03 -1.31
CA SER A 40 -9.23 4.43 -1.59
C SER A 40 -8.73 5.42 -0.51
N PHE A 41 -8.50 4.96 0.73
CA PHE A 41 -7.92 5.81 1.79
C PHE A 41 -6.44 6.13 1.54
N THR A 42 -5.77 5.32 0.75
CA THR A 42 -4.42 5.63 0.25
C THR A 42 -4.50 6.30 -1.09
N ALA A 43 -5.24 5.72 -2.04
CA ALA A 43 -5.23 6.14 -3.44
C ALA A 43 -5.75 7.56 -3.65
N ASN A 44 -6.80 7.97 -2.90
CA ASN A 44 -7.47 9.27 -3.09
C ASN A 44 -7.86 9.55 -4.56
N GLY A 45 -8.25 8.50 -5.28
CA GLY A 45 -8.37 8.50 -6.73
C GLY A 45 -9.59 9.25 -7.31
N GLY A 46 -10.37 9.91 -6.47
CA GLY A 46 -11.49 10.78 -6.85
C GLY A 46 -11.20 12.27 -6.69
N ALA A 47 -9.93 12.64 -6.48
CA ALA A 47 -9.56 14.02 -6.21
C ALA A 47 -10.07 14.98 -7.29
N PRO A 48 -10.76 16.07 -6.92
CA PRO A 48 -11.24 17.08 -7.86
C PRO A 48 -10.08 17.72 -8.64
N GLY A 49 -10.37 18.17 -9.85
CA GLY A 49 -9.39 18.89 -10.67
C GLY A 49 -8.35 18.01 -11.36
N GLY A 50 -8.56 16.70 -11.40
CA GLY A 50 -7.72 15.80 -12.20
C GLY A 50 -6.32 15.57 -11.64
N ARG A 51 -6.12 15.75 -10.33
CA ARG A 51 -4.86 15.38 -9.66
C ARG A 51 -4.62 13.88 -9.65
N GLY A 52 -5.68 13.08 -9.80
CA GLY A 52 -5.58 11.66 -9.95
C GLY A 52 -4.89 11.31 -11.27
N ARG A 53 -3.83 10.53 -11.20
CA ARG A 53 -3.23 9.91 -12.38
C ARG A 53 -3.86 8.55 -12.60
N VAL A 54 -3.95 8.15 -13.85
CA VAL A 54 -4.10 6.73 -14.15
C VAL A 54 -2.85 6.06 -13.63
N SER A 55 -3.02 5.17 -12.67
CA SER A 55 -1.90 4.39 -12.17
C SER A 55 -1.25 3.63 -13.33
N PRO A 56 0.08 3.57 -13.42
CA PRO A 56 0.76 2.75 -14.40
C PRO A 56 0.51 1.25 -14.18
N TYR A 57 -0.02 0.91 -13.00
CA TYR A 57 -0.26 -0.48 -12.62
C TYR A 57 -1.65 -0.90 -13.06
N PRO A 58 -1.77 -1.86 -13.98
CA PRO A 58 -3.02 -2.20 -14.60
C PRO A 58 -3.99 -2.84 -13.60
N ARG A 59 -5.22 -2.34 -13.60
CA ARG A 59 -6.35 -3.15 -13.14
C ARG A 59 -6.80 -4.07 -14.27
N PRO A 60 -7.13 -5.33 -13.99
CA PRO A 60 -7.64 -6.24 -15.02
C PRO A 60 -8.94 -5.76 -15.67
N ILE A 61 -9.71 -4.89 -15.02
CA ILE A 61 -11.08 -4.55 -15.44
C ILE A 61 -11.25 -3.07 -15.78
N ARG A 62 -10.51 -2.15 -15.16
CA ARG A 62 -10.60 -0.69 -15.40
C ARG A 62 -9.34 0.03 -14.93
N PRO A 63 -9.05 1.22 -15.51
CA PRO A 63 -7.94 2.04 -15.03
C PRO A 63 -8.08 2.33 -13.54
N CYS A 64 -6.97 2.26 -12.82
CA CYS A 64 -6.86 2.74 -11.47
C CYS A 64 -6.44 4.21 -11.48
N PHE A 65 -7.06 5.00 -10.62
CA PHE A 65 -6.65 6.38 -10.39
C PHE A 65 -6.11 6.50 -8.98
N ASN A 66 -4.97 7.14 -8.82
CA ASN A 66 -4.46 7.57 -7.53
C ASN A 66 -3.97 9.02 -7.59
N ASP A 67 -4.02 9.69 -6.45
CA ASP A 67 -3.53 11.06 -6.30
C ASP A 67 -2.02 11.04 -6.07
N ASN A 68 -1.27 11.74 -6.90
CA ASN A 68 0.18 11.87 -6.73
C ASN A 68 0.60 12.74 -5.53
N ASN A 69 -0.38 13.21 -4.77
CA ASN A 69 -0.18 13.90 -3.49
C ASN A 69 -0.84 13.19 -2.30
N ASN A 70 -1.16 11.91 -2.44
CA ASN A 70 -1.62 11.10 -1.31
C ASN A 70 -0.50 10.88 -0.28
N TRP A 71 -0.82 10.29 0.87
CA TRP A 71 0.14 10.11 1.96
C TRP A 71 1.37 9.27 1.54
N ALA A 72 1.20 8.28 0.68
CA ALA A 72 2.31 7.44 0.23
C ALA A 72 3.34 8.23 -0.58
N HIS A 73 2.87 9.05 -1.53
CA HIS A 73 3.73 9.94 -2.30
C HIS A 73 4.41 11.00 -1.43
N GLN A 74 3.68 11.56 -0.44
CA GLN A 74 4.26 12.53 0.49
C GLN A 74 5.31 11.90 1.39
N THR A 75 5.03 10.72 1.96
CA THR A 75 5.98 9.96 2.78
C THR A 75 7.25 9.61 1.99
N ALA A 76 7.11 9.10 0.77
CA ALA A 76 8.26 8.77 -0.06
C ALA A 76 9.13 10.00 -0.35
N ARG A 77 8.51 11.16 -0.63
CA ARG A 77 9.26 12.43 -0.79
C ARG A 77 9.99 12.85 0.49
N ASN A 78 9.30 12.77 1.64
CA ASN A 78 9.89 13.14 2.94
C ASN A 78 11.09 12.27 3.31
N LEU A 79 11.08 11.00 2.91
CA LEU A 79 12.14 10.03 3.15
C LEU A 79 13.18 9.96 2.02
N ASN A 80 12.99 10.75 0.96
CA ASN A 80 13.83 10.70 -0.25
C ASN A 80 13.90 9.28 -0.84
N MET A 81 12.76 8.61 -0.92
CA MET A 81 12.62 7.24 -1.43
C MET A 81 11.97 7.24 -2.82
N SER A 82 12.43 6.38 -3.71
CA SER A 82 11.70 6.01 -4.92
C SER A 82 10.46 5.21 -4.55
N LEU A 83 9.32 5.47 -5.21
CA LEU A 83 8.02 4.88 -4.87
C LEU A 83 7.40 4.11 -6.03
N ALA A 84 6.83 2.94 -5.70
CA ALA A 84 5.79 2.29 -6.48
C ALA A 84 4.48 2.29 -5.67
N ASP A 85 3.49 3.06 -6.09
CA ASP A 85 2.20 3.17 -5.41
C ASP A 85 1.13 2.34 -6.12
N TYR A 86 0.81 1.18 -5.54
CA TYR A 86 -0.22 0.24 -5.98
C TYR A 86 -1.58 0.51 -5.33
N SER A 87 -1.75 1.64 -4.66
CA SER A 87 -3.05 1.98 -4.09
C SER A 87 -4.09 2.25 -5.17
N CYS A 88 -5.33 1.85 -4.89
CA CYS A 88 -6.41 2.02 -5.84
C CYS A 88 -7.79 1.90 -5.19
N ASN A 89 -8.73 2.76 -5.59
CA ASN A 89 -10.08 2.78 -5.05
C ASN A 89 -10.81 1.43 -5.20
N GLY A 90 -11.39 0.92 -4.10
CA GLY A 90 -12.19 -0.30 -4.09
C GLY A 90 -11.40 -1.56 -4.45
N THR A 91 -10.17 -1.71 -3.94
CA THR A 91 -9.26 -2.80 -4.30
C THR A 91 -8.83 -3.70 -3.17
N SER A 92 -9.53 -3.69 -2.06
CA SER A 92 -9.25 -4.64 -0.97
C SER A 92 -9.20 -6.09 -1.48
N ASP A 93 -10.02 -6.42 -2.49
CA ASP A 93 -10.08 -7.75 -3.12
C ASP A 93 -8.89 -8.08 -4.03
N TRP A 94 -8.07 -7.10 -4.37
CA TRP A 94 -7.04 -7.22 -5.40
C TRP A 94 -5.61 -7.21 -4.86
N VAL A 95 -5.45 -7.20 -3.55
CA VAL A 95 -4.11 -7.15 -2.91
C VAL A 95 -3.18 -8.23 -3.43
N ASN A 96 -3.68 -9.45 -3.67
CA ASN A 96 -2.91 -10.55 -4.24
C ASN A 96 -2.34 -10.20 -5.61
N ASN A 97 -3.22 -9.71 -6.49
CA ASN A 97 -2.86 -9.37 -7.87
C ASN A 97 -1.83 -8.24 -7.92
N TYR A 98 -1.95 -7.25 -7.04
CA TYR A 98 -1.01 -6.15 -6.97
C TYR A 98 0.35 -6.56 -6.42
N VAL A 99 0.37 -7.37 -5.36
CA VAL A 99 1.63 -7.92 -4.84
C VAL A 99 2.31 -8.79 -5.88
N ASP A 100 1.57 -9.68 -6.56
CA ASP A 100 2.13 -10.51 -7.62
C ASP A 100 2.66 -9.66 -8.78
N HIS A 101 1.95 -8.60 -9.18
CA HIS A 101 2.43 -7.69 -10.21
C HIS A 101 3.71 -6.97 -9.78
N ALA A 102 3.76 -6.44 -8.54
CA ALA A 102 4.94 -5.74 -8.03
C ALA A 102 6.19 -6.63 -7.98
N LEU A 103 6.00 -7.92 -7.64
CA LEU A 103 7.07 -8.91 -7.64
C LEU A 103 7.54 -9.26 -9.07
N LEU A 104 6.59 -9.45 -9.99
CA LEU A 104 6.88 -9.82 -11.39
C LEU A 104 7.50 -8.68 -12.17
N SER A 105 7.07 -7.45 -11.94
CA SER A 105 7.62 -6.24 -12.60
C SER A 105 8.96 -5.79 -12.00
N GLY A 106 9.40 -6.41 -10.90
CA GLY A 106 10.64 -6.04 -10.23
C GLY A 106 10.55 -4.75 -9.39
N GLU A 107 9.35 -4.24 -9.12
CA GLU A 107 9.15 -3.10 -8.23
C GLU A 107 9.45 -3.47 -6.76
N ILE A 108 9.17 -4.72 -6.37
CA ILE A 108 9.69 -5.32 -5.15
C ILE A 108 10.93 -6.14 -5.52
N GLY A 109 12.06 -5.78 -4.97
CA GLY A 109 13.34 -6.41 -5.22
C GLY A 109 14.26 -6.41 -4.00
N PRO A 110 15.49 -6.94 -4.14
CA PRO A 110 16.45 -7.03 -3.02
C PRO A 110 16.76 -5.69 -2.35
N ASP A 111 16.69 -4.58 -3.08
CA ASP A 111 16.99 -3.23 -2.57
C ASP A 111 15.77 -2.50 -2.00
N THR A 112 14.59 -3.12 -2.02
CA THR A 112 13.38 -2.55 -1.42
C THR A 112 13.56 -2.43 0.10
N LYS A 113 13.32 -1.23 0.64
CA LYS A 113 13.49 -0.92 2.05
C LYS A 113 12.20 -0.99 2.85
N GLU A 114 11.09 -0.58 2.23
CA GLU A 114 9.79 -0.48 2.88
C GLU A 114 8.67 -1.01 1.98
N VAL A 115 7.78 -1.82 2.54
CA VAL A 115 6.53 -2.23 1.89
C VAL A 115 5.36 -1.93 2.82
N ALA A 116 4.58 -0.90 2.50
CA ALA A 116 3.49 -0.44 3.36
C ALA A 116 2.12 -0.92 2.87
N PHE A 117 1.27 -1.32 3.82
CA PHE A 117 -0.09 -1.81 3.56
C PHE A 117 -1.11 -1.01 4.36
N MET A 118 -2.11 -0.44 3.67
CA MET A 118 -3.30 0.15 4.27
C MET A 118 -4.54 -0.55 3.72
N TYR A 119 -4.84 -1.73 4.26
CA TYR A 119 -6.03 -2.52 3.96
C TYR A 119 -6.65 -3.04 5.25
N GLY A 120 -7.97 -2.91 5.39
CA GLY A 120 -8.70 -3.47 6.52
C GLY A 120 -9.21 -4.88 6.27
N GLY A 121 -9.46 -5.61 7.33
CA GLY A 121 -9.97 -6.99 7.30
C GLY A 121 -11.40 -7.18 7.75
N LEU A 122 -11.97 -6.22 8.50
CA LEU A 122 -13.34 -6.32 9.02
C LEU A 122 -14.33 -5.39 8.31
N GLN A 123 -13.87 -4.58 7.37
CA GLN A 123 -14.73 -3.67 6.63
C GLN A 123 -15.74 -4.42 5.77
N PRO A 124 -16.98 -3.90 5.61
CA PRO A 124 -18.00 -4.53 4.77
C PRO A 124 -17.60 -4.67 3.29
N SER A 125 -16.70 -3.81 2.83
CA SER A 125 -16.22 -3.77 1.44
C SER A 125 -14.97 -4.60 1.18
N THR A 126 -14.56 -5.46 2.10
CA THR A 126 -13.41 -6.35 1.88
C THR A 126 -13.78 -7.53 0.99
N TYR A 127 -12.77 -8.13 0.34
CA TYR A 127 -12.88 -9.38 -0.43
C TYR A 127 -13.32 -10.59 0.40
N ILE A 128 -13.38 -10.43 1.70
CA ILE A 128 -13.93 -11.46 2.59
C ILE A 128 -15.42 -11.23 2.68
N ASP A 129 -16.19 -12.28 2.51
CA ASP A 129 -17.65 -12.21 2.52
C ASP A 129 -18.14 -11.40 3.73
N ALA A 130 -18.83 -10.30 3.46
CA ALA A 130 -19.37 -9.41 4.48
C ALA A 130 -20.35 -10.12 5.45
N ALA A 131 -20.95 -11.24 5.03
CA ALA A 131 -21.83 -12.05 5.85
C ALA A 131 -21.08 -12.91 6.87
N LEU A 132 -19.76 -13.08 6.74
CA LEU A 132 -18.99 -13.85 7.72
C LEU A 132 -18.91 -13.10 9.06
N PRO A 133 -18.99 -13.84 10.18
CA PRO A 133 -18.68 -13.28 11.50
C PRO A 133 -17.24 -12.75 11.58
N ASP A 134 -17.00 -11.80 12.48
CA ASP A 134 -15.70 -11.10 12.60
C ASP A 134 -14.51 -12.06 12.78
N ILE A 135 -14.65 -13.13 13.59
CA ILE A 135 -13.53 -14.06 13.87
C ILE A 135 -13.07 -14.81 12.60
N PRO A 136 -13.94 -15.49 11.84
CA PRO A 136 -13.56 -16.10 10.56
C PRO A 136 -13.03 -15.08 9.56
N LYS A 137 -13.61 -13.88 9.52
CA LYS A 137 -13.17 -12.79 8.64
C LYS A 137 -11.75 -12.35 8.99
N ALA A 138 -11.47 -12.12 10.27
CA ALA A 138 -10.14 -11.76 10.74
C ALA A 138 -9.09 -12.86 10.46
N SER A 139 -9.48 -14.12 10.62
CA SER A 139 -8.61 -15.26 10.31
C SER A 139 -8.29 -15.35 8.81
N ALA A 140 -9.27 -15.17 7.95
CA ALA A 140 -9.09 -15.17 6.50
C ALA A 140 -8.20 -13.99 6.05
N TYR A 141 -8.39 -12.82 6.64
CA TYR A 141 -7.56 -11.63 6.40
C TYR A 141 -6.09 -11.90 6.75
N ARG A 142 -5.82 -12.44 7.94
CA ARG A 142 -4.45 -12.80 8.34
C ARG A 142 -3.83 -13.85 7.42
N GLY A 143 -4.60 -14.88 7.06
CA GLY A 143 -4.14 -15.93 6.15
C GLY A 143 -3.74 -15.40 4.78
N LEU A 144 -4.55 -14.48 4.24
CA LEU A 144 -4.24 -13.82 2.98
C LEU A 144 -2.96 -12.99 3.08
N LEU A 145 -2.84 -12.12 4.08
CA LEU A 145 -1.65 -11.28 4.26
C LEU A 145 -0.40 -12.11 4.52
N ALA A 146 -0.49 -13.18 5.33
CA ALA A 146 0.62 -14.09 5.57
C ALA A 146 1.21 -14.63 4.28
N HIS A 147 0.35 -15.04 3.36
CA HIS A 147 0.78 -15.54 2.05
C HIS A 147 1.53 -14.47 1.25
N GLN A 148 1.01 -13.23 1.22
CA GLN A 148 1.65 -12.13 0.50
C GLN A 148 2.98 -11.73 1.14
N PHE A 149 3.03 -11.60 2.47
CA PHE A 149 4.24 -11.22 3.19
C PHE A 149 5.36 -12.26 3.03
N ASN A 150 5.03 -13.55 2.96
CA ASN A 150 6.02 -14.58 2.67
C ASN A 150 6.63 -14.43 1.27
N LYS A 151 5.83 -14.10 0.26
CA LYS A 151 6.34 -13.82 -1.10
C LYS A 151 7.26 -12.58 -1.11
N ILE A 152 6.85 -11.52 -0.41
CA ILE A 152 7.65 -10.30 -0.29
C ILE A 152 8.98 -10.58 0.40
N ARG A 153 8.96 -11.27 1.56
CA ARG A 153 10.17 -11.64 2.30
C ARG A 153 11.13 -12.51 1.48
N ALA A 154 10.60 -13.39 0.65
CA ALA A 154 11.42 -14.22 -0.23
C ALA A 154 12.14 -13.40 -1.32
N LYS A 155 11.55 -12.29 -1.78
CA LYS A 155 12.11 -11.45 -2.83
C LYS A 155 12.91 -10.26 -2.30
N ALA A 156 12.47 -9.69 -1.18
CA ALA A 156 13.06 -8.52 -0.51
C ALA A 156 13.30 -8.84 0.97
N PRO A 157 14.31 -9.66 1.31
CA PRO A 157 14.50 -10.18 2.67
C PRO A 157 14.84 -9.11 3.71
N HIS A 158 15.32 -7.96 3.27
CA HIS A 158 15.69 -6.83 4.12
C HIS A 158 14.62 -5.74 4.18
N ALA A 159 13.55 -5.87 3.41
CA ALA A 159 12.46 -4.91 3.43
C ALA A 159 11.69 -4.98 4.77
N ARG A 160 11.45 -3.83 5.38
CA ARG A 160 10.46 -3.72 6.43
C ARG A 160 9.07 -3.80 5.81
N ILE A 161 8.20 -4.61 6.38
CA ILE A 161 6.79 -4.65 6.03
C ILE A 161 6.04 -3.93 7.13
N THR A 162 5.23 -2.92 6.76
CA THR A 162 4.47 -2.09 7.69
C THR A 162 2.99 -2.13 7.35
N MET A 163 2.16 -2.42 8.35
CA MET A 163 0.71 -2.24 8.27
C MET A 163 0.32 -0.92 8.91
N VAL A 164 -0.58 -0.19 8.26
CA VAL A 164 -1.11 1.10 8.72
C VAL A 164 -2.62 0.99 8.81
N ASN A 165 -3.22 1.38 9.93
CA ASN A 165 -4.67 1.48 10.06
C ASN A 165 -5.20 2.84 9.58
N TYR A 166 -6.51 3.08 9.70
CA TYR A 166 -7.19 4.23 9.10
C TYR A 166 -7.33 5.39 10.08
N VAL A 167 -7.40 6.61 9.55
CA VAL A 167 -7.81 7.79 10.33
C VAL A 167 -9.25 7.64 10.84
N PRO A 168 -9.61 8.26 11.98
CA PRO A 168 -10.96 8.18 12.52
C PRO A 168 -11.99 8.86 11.60
N MET A 169 -13.12 8.19 11.45
CA MET A 169 -14.30 8.68 10.74
C MET A 169 -15.44 9.02 11.70
N THR A 170 -15.35 8.57 12.93
CA THR A 170 -16.39 8.78 13.96
C THR A 170 -15.78 9.25 15.27
N VAL A 171 -16.60 9.86 16.12
CA VAL A 171 -16.25 10.24 17.49
C VAL A 171 -17.47 10.15 18.37
N ASN A 172 -17.36 9.50 19.56
CA ASN A 172 -18.44 9.39 20.56
C ASN A 172 -19.79 8.94 19.92
N ASP A 173 -19.76 7.88 19.16
CA ASP A 173 -20.92 7.35 18.44
C ASP A 173 -21.60 8.36 17.49
N THR A 174 -20.81 9.28 16.97
CA THR A 174 -21.26 10.33 16.07
C THR A 174 -20.47 10.30 14.77
N LEU A 175 -21.18 10.37 13.65
CA LEU A 175 -20.64 10.70 12.35
C LEU A 175 -21.05 12.13 11.98
N CYS A 176 -20.11 13.00 11.66
CA CYS A 176 -20.44 14.31 11.12
C CYS A 176 -20.71 14.19 9.63
N ALA A 177 -22.00 13.97 9.31
CA ALA A 177 -22.46 13.59 7.97
C ALA A 177 -22.24 14.70 6.93
N VAL A 178 -22.28 15.95 7.33
CA VAL A 178 -22.10 17.11 6.44
C VAL A 178 -21.02 18.03 7.01
N ASN A 179 -20.05 18.35 6.20
CA ASN A 179 -18.95 19.24 6.52
C ASN A 179 -18.92 20.39 5.50
N ASP A 180 -19.50 21.54 5.86
CA ASP A 180 -19.56 22.74 5.03
C ASP A 180 -18.80 23.89 5.70
N GLY A 181 -17.56 24.09 5.29
CA GLY A 181 -16.66 24.99 6.01
C GLY A 181 -16.55 24.60 7.49
N ASN A 182 -16.81 25.55 8.39
CA ASN A 182 -16.82 25.30 9.82
C ASN A 182 -18.13 24.69 10.36
N LYS A 183 -19.12 24.49 9.50
CA LYS A 183 -20.37 23.86 9.88
C LYS A 183 -20.25 22.36 9.77
N VAL A 184 -20.59 21.67 10.84
CA VAL A 184 -20.68 20.22 10.90
C VAL A 184 -22.08 19.82 11.34
N ILE A 185 -22.65 18.81 10.72
CA ILE A 185 -23.95 18.24 11.12
C ILE A 185 -23.68 16.87 11.72
N PRO A 186 -23.70 16.75 13.05
CA PRO A 186 -23.50 15.47 13.72
C PRO A 186 -24.75 14.60 13.57
N VAL A 187 -24.53 13.31 13.32
CA VAL A 187 -25.58 12.28 13.33
C VAL A 187 -25.13 11.15 14.24
N GLY A 188 -25.95 10.87 15.25
CA GLY A 188 -25.67 9.81 16.21
C GLY A 188 -25.93 8.42 15.60
N PHE A 189 -24.99 7.51 15.79
CA PHE A 189 -25.09 6.09 15.44
C PHE A 189 -24.54 5.26 16.60
N PRO A 190 -25.39 4.83 17.54
CA PRO A 190 -24.93 4.04 18.68
C PRO A 190 -24.08 2.84 18.26
N GLY A 191 -22.88 2.72 18.84
CA GLY A 191 -21.94 1.62 18.58
C GLY A 191 -21.04 1.81 17.37
N VAL A 192 -21.19 2.88 16.57
CA VAL A 192 -20.38 3.08 15.37
C VAL A 192 -18.90 3.30 15.69
N THR A 193 -18.60 4.05 16.75
CA THR A 193 -17.20 4.29 17.15
C THR A 193 -16.57 2.99 17.64
N ALA A 194 -17.27 2.19 18.43
CA ALA A 194 -16.79 0.89 18.86
C ALA A 194 -16.58 -0.09 17.69
N TYR A 195 -17.40 -0.01 16.66
CA TYR A 195 -17.20 -0.78 15.43
C TYR A 195 -15.93 -0.33 14.69
N GLU A 196 -15.73 0.97 14.53
CA GLU A 196 -14.55 1.55 13.89
C GLU A 196 -13.27 1.21 14.66
N ASP A 197 -13.26 1.36 15.98
CA ASP A 197 -12.14 1.00 16.85
C ASP A 197 -11.77 -0.48 16.68
N ARG A 198 -12.78 -1.37 16.60
CA ARG A 198 -12.57 -2.81 16.47
C ARG A 198 -11.88 -3.19 15.15
N PHE A 199 -12.32 -2.65 14.03
CA PHE A 199 -11.66 -3.00 12.76
C PHE A 199 -10.27 -2.37 12.63
N ASN A 200 -10.03 -1.20 13.20
CA ASN A 200 -8.70 -0.60 13.26
C ASN A 200 -7.76 -1.40 14.19
N ALA A 201 -8.26 -1.86 15.33
CA ALA A 201 -7.52 -2.73 16.24
C ALA A 201 -7.15 -4.07 15.57
N GLU A 202 -8.03 -4.62 14.72
CA GLU A 202 -7.75 -5.88 14.01
C GLU A 202 -6.55 -5.77 13.08
N ILE A 203 -6.31 -4.62 12.46
CA ILE A 203 -5.11 -4.40 11.64
C ILE A 203 -3.85 -4.51 12.50
N GLY A 204 -3.86 -3.91 13.71
CA GLY A 204 -2.77 -4.04 14.68
C GLY A 204 -2.59 -5.46 15.20
N HIS A 205 -3.69 -6.19 15.42
CA HIS A 205 -3.63 -7.61 15.79
C HIS A 205 -3.00 -8.45 14.68
N ALA A 206 -3.42 -8.24 13.43
CA ALA A 206 -2.85 -8.93 12.28
C ALA A 206 -1.36 -8.63 12.11
N ALA A 207 -0.94 -7.36 12.26
CA ALA A 207 0.46 -6.98 12.18
C ALA A 207 1.31 -7.71 13.21
N ARG A 208 0.85 -7.74 14.47
CA ARG A 208 1.52 -8.46 15.57
C ARG A 208 1.64 -9.95 15.30
N ASP A 209 0.52 -10.59 14.90
CA ASP A 209 0.47 -12.03 14.66
C ASP A 209 1.34 -12.44 13.46
N LEU A 210 1.52 -11.55 12.48
CA LEU A 210 2.34 -11.76 11.28
C LEU A 210 3.79 -11.29 11.44
N GLY A 211 4.15 -10.73 12.59
CA GLY A 211 5.51 -10.26 12.89
C GLY A 211 5.97 -9.16 11.94
N VAL A 212 5.10 -8.17 11.68
CA VAL A 212 5.40 -6.99 10.86
C VAL A 212 5.22 -5.71 11.66
N ASN A 213 5.79 -4.61 11.17
CA ASN A 213 5.64 -3.32 11.79
C ASN A 213 4.18 -2.82 11.72
N PHE A 214 3.76 -2.05 12.72
CA PHE A 214 2.43 -1.46 12.75
C PHE A 214 2.49 0.02 13.11
N ILE A 215 1.81 0.84 12.33
CA ILE A 215 1.60 2.26 12.62
C ILE A 215 0.14 2.45 12.99
N ASP A 216 -0.11 2.80 14.26
CA ASP A 216 -1.43 3.08 14.79
C ASP A 216 -1.84 4.52 14.46
N LEU A 217 -2.16 4.74 13.20
CA LEU A 217 -2.60 6.03 12.69
C LEU A 217 -3.94 6.45 13.32
N HIS A 218 -4.85 5.49 13.56
CA HIS A 218 -6.15 5.74 14.16
C HIS A 218 -6.03 6.44 15.52
N ASN A 219 -5.22 5.89 16.41
CA ASN A 219 -5.02 6.49 17.72
C ASN A 219 -4.23 7.80 17.67
N GLN A 220 -3.23 7.90 16.80
CA GLN A 220 -2.44 9.14 16.66
C GLN A 220 -3.24 10.28 16.04
N ALA A 221 -4.30 9.99 15.27
CA ALA A 221 -5.15 10.98 14.62
C ALA A 221 -6.50 11.20 15.32
N LYS A 222 -6.71 10.73 16.55
CA LYS A 222 -8.01 10.76 17.26
C LYS A 222 -8.66 12.14 17.37
N THR A 223 -7.88 13.21 17.35
CA THR A 223 -8.36 14.60 17.43
C THR A 223 -8.63 15.23 16.06
N HIS A 224 -8.56 14.43 15.00
CA HIS A 224 -8.68 14.90 13.61
C HIS A 224 -9.87 14.28 12.86
N ASP A 225 -10.90 13.90 13.61
CA ASP A 225 -12.13 13.29 13.08
C ASP A 225 -12.97 14.28 12.24
N PRO A 226 -13.97 13.80 11.49
CA PRO A 226 -14.82 14.65 10.64
C PRO A 226 -15.67 15.68 11.40
N CYS A 227 -15.79 15.58 12.73
CA CYS A 227 -16.56 16.52 13.54
C CYS A 227 -15.75 17.75 13.97
N GLN A 228 -14.48 17.82 13.65
CA GLN A 228 -13.67 18.99 13.96
C GLN A 228 -14.23 20.24 13.23
N PRO A 229 -14.56 21.32 13.98
CA PRO A 229 -15.08 22.55 13.37
C PRO A 229 -14.01 23.27 12.55
N ASP A 230 -12.76 23.21 12.97
CA ASP A 230 -11.62 23.73 12.21
C ASP A 230 -11.27 22.80 11.05
N THR A 231 -11.39 23.30 9.81
CA THR A 231 -11.09 22.53 8.60
C THR A 231 -9.62 22.11 8.51
N SER A 232 -8.70 22.81 9.15
CA SER A 232 -7.28 22.45 9.21
C SER A 232 -7.01 21.26 10.13
N GLN A 233 -7.93 20.96 11.05
CA GLN A 233 -7.86 19.81 11.97
C GLN A 233 -8.68 18.61 11.48
N ARG A 234 -9.49 18.78 10.43
CA ARG A 234 -10.39 17.75 9.92
C ARG A 234 -9.68 16.90 8.86
N TRP A 235 -9.22 15.73 9.25
CA TRP A 235 -8.45 14.85 8.34
C TRP A 235 -9.32 13.96 7.45
N ALA A 236 -10.60 13.83 7.76
CA ALA A 236 -11.54 13.10 6.94
C ALA A 236 -12.87 13.85 6.83
N VAL A 237 -13.66 13.53 5.81
CA VAL A 237 -15.01 14.05 5.61
C VAL A 237 -15.98 12.92 5.33
N ALA A 238 -17.22 13.02 5.83
CA ALA A 238 -18.26 12.04 5.54
C ALA A 238 -18.96 12.34 4.21
N ALA A 239 -19.64 13.46 4.10
CA ALA A 239 -20.25 13.90 2.85
C ALA A 239 -19.46 15.07 2.26
N GLN A 240 -19.45 15.15 0.94
CA GLN A 240 -18.88 16.30 0.25
C GLN A 240 -19.86 17.46 0.26
N THR A 241 -19.29 18.65 0.45
CA THR A 241 -19.95 19.91 0.16
C THR A 241 -19.09 20.71 -0.80
N PRO A 242 -19.63 21.74 -1.48
CA PRO A 242 -18.86 22.58 -2.38
C PRO A 242 -17.65 23.25 -1.74
N THR A 243 -17.66 23.40 -0.42
CA THR A 243 -16.58 24.02 0.38
C THR A 243 -15.63 23.00 1.02
N ALA A 244 -15.92 21.73 0.95
CA ALA A 244 -15.00 20.70 1.43
C ALA A 244 -13.80 20.60 0.47
N PRO A 245 -12.56 20.79 0.93
CA PRO A 245 -11.37 20.82 0.07
C PRO A 245 -10.89 19.43 -0.36
N SER A 246 -11.73 18.45 -0.41
CA SER A 246 -11.45 17.14 -0.94
C SER A 246 -12.73 16.53 -1.47
N VAL A 247 -12.75 15.66 -2.16
CA VAL A 247 -12.15 14.67 -2.82
C VAL A 247 -13.08 13.48 -2.97
N MET A 248 -13.36 12.76 -1.95
CA MET A 248 -14.32 11.66 -1.93
C MET A 248 -15.11 11.69 -0.62
N PRO A 249 -16.43 11.48 -0.64
CA PRO A 249 -17.20 11.24 0.58
C PRO A 249 -16.60 10.06 1.36
N MET A 250 -16.63 10.14 2.68
CA MET A 250 -16.12 9.09 3.58
C MET A 250 -14.62 8.79 3.45
N HIS A 251 -13.81 9.80 3.08
CA HIS A 251 -12.39 9.63 2.82
C HIS A 251 -11.54 10.75 3.43
N PRO A 252 -10.22 10.55 3.53
CA PRO A 252 -9.29 11.58 4.01
C PRO A 252 -9.30 12.82 3.11
N THR A 253 -9.07 13.97 3.74
CA THR A 253 -8.88 15.26 3.08
C THR A 253 -7.42 15.43 2.65
N ASP A 254 -7.11 16.50 1.91
CA ASP A 254 -5.72 16.85 1.60
C ASP A 254 -4.90 17.13 2.87
N VAL A 255 -5.53 17.81 3.84
CA VAL A 255 -4.95 18.02 5.17
C VAL A 255 -4.72 16.67 5.87
N GLY A 256 -5.69 15.77 5.76
CA GLY A 256 -5.58 14.41 6.26
C GLY A 256 -4.41 13.66 5.64
N HIS A 257 -4.30 13.65 4.32
CA HIS A 257 -3.16 13.00 3.66
C HIS A 257 -1.81 13.58 4.11
N THR A 258 -1.74 14.89 4.33
CA THR A 258 -0.52 15.53 4.83
C THR A 258 -0.22 15.12 6.28
N GLY A 259 -1.24 15.10 7.13
CA GLY A 259 -1.10 14.64 8.50
C GLY A 259 -0.69 13.16 8.61
N MET A 260 -1.35 12.30 7.84
CA MET A 260 -1.00 10.88 7.71
C MET A 260 0.45 10.70 7.29
N ALA A 261 0.88 11.40 6.25
CA ALA A 261 2.27 11.35 5.79
C ALA A 261 3.26 11.79 6.86
N GLY A 262 2.92 12.84 7.63
CA GLY A 262 3.74 13.30 8.74
C GLY A 262 3.93 12.26 9.84
N ILE A 263 2.85 11.58 10.24
CA ILE A 263 2.91 10.49 11.23
C ILE A 263 3.72 9.32 10.67
N ILE A 264 3.37 8.83 9.48
CA ILE A 264 4.00 7.66 8.88
C ILE A 264 5.50 7.91 8.65
N THR A 265 5.87 9.11 8.19
CA THR A 265 7.29 9.46 8.02
C THR A 265 8.06 9.35 9.34
N ARG A 266 7.54 9.89 10.45
CA ARG A 266 8.21 9.82 11.75
C ARG A 266 8.37 8.38 12.25
N GLU A 267 7.31 7.58 12.13
CA GLU A 267 7.32 6.17 12.55
C GLU A 267 8.28 5.31 11.71
N LEU A 268 8.46 5.64 10.45
CA LEU A 268 9.40 4.93 9.57
C LEU A 268 10.87 5.35 9.78
N GLN A 269 11.12 6.50 10.40
CA GLN A 269 12.47 6.99 10.73
C GLN A 269 13.00 6.48 12.07
N GLY A 270 12.10 6.10 12.98
CA GLY A 270 12.44 5.54 14.32
C GLY A 270 12.70 4.08 14.27
#